data_ed7bca4efa857e3cf12f716cfcf8fcbd
#
_entry.id   ed7bca4efa857e3cf12f716cfcf8fcbd
#
_cell.length_a   1.000
_cell.length_b   1.000
_cell.length_c   1.000
_cell.angle_alpha   90.00
_cell.angle_beta   90.00
_cell.angle_gamma   90.00
#
_symmetry.space_group_name_H-M   'P 1'
#
loop_
_entity.id
_entity.type
_entity.pdbx_description
1 polymer ?
#
loop_
_entity_poly.entity_id
_entity_poly.type
_entity_poly.pdbx_seq_one_letter_code
_entity_poly.pdbx_strand_id
1 'polypeptide(L)'
;LRLLARIEQKFLVSDLNLPSIFLTFAATGKADDISWHDDVKIFSVWDDEGEGGGFVGYLYLDLHPREGKYGHAANFSLQPGFLLPNGTRRYPATALVCNFSKPTETKPSLLKHDEVVTLFHELGHGIHDLAARTKYSRFHGTSVVRDFVEAPSQMLENWCWTPSQLKSLSNNYLTGEKIPDDLITKLVSTKHVNDALFNLRQLHFGLFDMTVHTPKTHAEAEAFSLSALYNDLRHEISGLKGPETLGMKSDWGNGQATFGHLIGGYDAGYYGYLSSQVYSTDMFYSVFKKDPMSGVEGRRYRHAVLEKGGAQDEMSTLEGFLGRKPSTEAFYRELGLGPVGGKGE
;
A
#
# COMPACT_ATOMS: atom_id res chain seq x y z
N LEU A 1 -14.53 6.63 -9.19
CA LEU A 1 -14.83 5.27 -9.73
C LEU A 1 -14.58 5.11 -11.24
N ARG A 2 -13.78 6.00 -11.90
CA ARG A 2 -13.59 5.97 -13.36
C ARG A 2 -12.20 6.41 -13.80
N LEU A 3 -11.19 6.18 -12.97
CA LEU A 3 -9.83 6.64 -13.20
C LEU A 3 -9.15 5.97 -14.39
N LEU A 4 -9.43 4.70 -14.66
CA LEU A 4 -8.71 3.90 -15.65
C LEU A 4 -9.27 3.97 -17.08
N ALA A 5 -10.41 4.61 -17.31
CA ALA A 5 -10.98 4.75 -18.65
C ALA A 5 -10.20 5.68 -19.59
N ARG A 6 -9.23 6.42 -19.07
CA ARG A 6 -8.36 7.30 -19.86
C ARG A 6 -6.94 6.74 -20.08
N ILE A 7 -6.69 5.49 -19.71
CA ILE A 7 -5.35 4.87 -19.85
C ILE A 7 -4.92 4.71 -21.33
N GLU A 8 -5.80 4.81 -22.28
CA GLU A 8 -5.45 4.66 -23.69
C GLU A 8 -4.81 5.89 -24.35
N GLN A 9 -4.77 7.05 -23.69
CA GLN A 9 -4.16 8.24 -24.29
C GLN A 9 -3.38 9.08 -23.26
N LYS A 10 -2.08 9.01 -23.28
CA LYS A 10 -1.11 9.89 -22.62
C LYS A 10 -1.41 10.17 -21.14
N PHE A 11 -0.92 9.31 -20.25
CA PHE A 11 -0.83 9.65 -18.85
C PHE A 11 0.38 10.54 -18.58
N LEU A 12 0.11 11.79 -18.33
CA LEU A 12 0.89 12.59 -17.43
C LEU A 12 0.44 12.20 -16.00
N VAL A 13 1.34 12.01 -15.06
CA VAL A 13 1.01 11.84 -13.63
C VAL A 13 0.26 13.05 -13.10
N SER A 14 0.37 14.20 -13.74
CA SER A 14 -0.51 15.35 -13.57
C SER A 14 -2.00 15.01 -13.70
N ASP A 15 -2.36 14.00 -14.53
CA ASP A 15 -3.76 13.58 -14.68
C ASP A 15 -4.22 12.63 -13.57
N LEU A 16 -3.31 11.98 -12.86
CA LEU A 16 -3.62 11.21 -11.66
C LEU A 16 -3.80 12.10 -10.43
N ASN A 17 -3.49 13.41 -10.53
CA ASN A 17 -3.52 14.32 -9.39
C ASN A 17 -2.89 13.67 -8.13
N LEU A 18 -1.82 12.90 -8.33
CA LEU A 18 -1.06 12.37 -7.22
C LEU A 18 -0.34 13.53 -6.55
N PRO A 19 -0.29 13.55 -5.22
CA PRO A 19 0.40 14.61 -4.54
C PRO A 19 1.85 14.61 -5.00
N SER A 20 2.20 15.58 -5.75
CA SER A 20 3.52 16.22 -5.94
C SER A 20 4.77 15.35 -5.70
N ILE A 21 4.70 14.06 -5.98
CA ILE A 21 5.86 13.27 -6.31
C ILE A 21 6.12 13.56 -7.78
N PHE A 22 6.55 14.75 -8.12
CA PHE A 22 6.72 15.28 -9.48
C PHE A 22 7.44 14.31 -10.41
N LEU A 23 6.71 13.29 -10.85
CA LEU A 23 7.16 12.30 -11.81
C LEU A 23 6.26 12.38 -13.04
N THR A 24 6.85 12.53 -14.20
CA THR A 24 6.17 12.46 -15.49
C THR A 24 6.27 11.04 -16.03
N PHE A 25 5.14 10.47 -16.44
CA PHE A 25 5.10 9.15 -17.07
C PHE A 25 4.85 9.32 -18.56
N ALA A 26 5.73 8.83 -19.39
CA ALA A 26 5.57 8.80 -20.84
C ALA A 26 5.42 7.35 -21.31
N ALA A 27 4.35 7.06 -22.06
CA ALA A 27 4.20 5.75 -22.69
C ALA A 27 5.40 5.50 -23.61
N THR A 28 6.11 4.40 -23.39
CA THR A 28 7.13 3.94 -24.32
C THR A 28 6.41 3.30 -25.50
N GLY A 29 6.77 3.64 -26.74
CA GLY A 29 6.16 3.09 -27.95
C GLY A 29 6.06 1.55 -27.96
N LYS A 30 5.76 0.92 -29.09
CA LYS A 30 5.40 -0.50 -29.21
C LYS A 30 6.19 -1.43 -28.27
N ALA A 31 5.42 -2.18 -27.45
CA ALA A 31 5.89 -3.06 -26.38
C ALA A 31 6.49 -4.40 -26.91
N ASP A 32 6.69 -4.56 -28.19
CA ASP A 32 6.87 -5.88 -28.83
C ASP A 32 8.10 -6.67 -28.34
N ASP A 33 9.09 -6.01 -27.71
CA ASP A 33 10.31 -6.69 -27.23
C ASP A 33 10.59 -6.60 -25.72
N ILE A 34 9.77 -5.85 -24.95
CA ILE A 34 10.06 -5.59 -23.54
C ILE A 34 8.87 -5.85 -22.60
N SER A 35 7.73 -6.28 -23.15
CA SER A 35 6.53 -6.64 -22.38
C SER A 35 6.32 -8.16 -22.39
N TRP A 36 5.79 -8.69 -21.28
CA TRP A 36 5.43 -10.12 -21.18
C TRP A 36 3.99 -10.42 -21.63
N HIS A 37 3.18 -9.39 -21.94
CA HIS A 37 1.81 -9.53 -22.44
C HIS A 37 1.30 -8.21 -23.04
N ASP A 38 0.40 -8.30 -24.04
CA ASP A 38 -0.15 -7.15 -24.76
C ASP A 38 -0.97 -6.20 -23.86
N ASP A 39 -1.59 -6.71 -22.80
CA ASP A 39 -2.35 -5.90 -21.83
C ASP A 39 -1.44 -5.05 -20.92
N VAL A 40 -0.13 -5.30 -20.87
CA VAL A 40 0.81 -4.58 -20.01
C VAL A 40 1.16 -3.24 -20.63
N LYS A 41 0.94 -2.17 -19.86
CA LYS A 41 1.35 -0.82 -20.23
C LYS A 41 2.71 -0.49 -19.60
N ILE A 42 3.61 0.11 -20.37
CA ILE A 42 4.96 0.46 -19.91
C ILE A 42 5.13 1.97 -20.00
N PHE A 43 5.65 2.55 -18.95
CA PHE A 43 5.92 3.97 -18.84
C PHE A 43 7.39 4.21 -18.51
N SER A 44 8.02 5.13 -19.23
CA SER A 44 9.23 5.78 -18.75
C SER A 44 8.85 6.88 -17.77
N VAL A 45 9.56 6.93 -16.65
CA VAL A 45 9.29 7.86 -15.55
C VAL A 45 10.40 8.88 -15.48
N TRP A 46 10.04 10.15 -15.42
CA TRP A 46 10.98 11.27 -15.44
C TRP A 46 10.68 12.22 -14.29
N ASP A 47 11.71 12.87 -13.79
CA ASP A 47 11.55 14.01 -12.88
C ASP A 47 10.92 15.18 -13.63
N ASP A 48 10.22 16.05 -12.95
CA ASP A 48 9.79 17.31 -13.54
C ASP A 48 11.00 18.27 -13.73
N GLU A 49 10.77 19.36 -14.48
CA GLU A 49 11.84 20.33 -14.77
C GLU A 49 12.37 20.99 -13.48
N GLY A 50 11.52 21.16 -12.45
CA GLY A 50 11.90 21.71 -11.14
C GLY A 50 12.84 20.81 -10.34
N GLU A 51 12.83 19.49 -10.63
CA GLU A 51 13.75 18.48 -10.05
C GLU A 51 14.89 18.12 -11.02
N GLY A 52 15.03 18.84 -12.13
CA GLY A 52 16.10 18.64 -13.09
C GLY A 52 15.76 17.81 -14.32
N GLY A 53 14.51 17.35 -14.48
CA GLY A 53 14.02 16.69 -15.68
C GLY A 53 14.67 15.34 -16.00
N GLY A 54 15.37 14.72 -15.05
CA GLY A 54 16.15 13.50 -15.25
C GLY A 54 15.29 12.23 -15.33
N PHE A 55 15.82 11.21 -16.02
CA PHE A 55 15.19 9.88 -16.04
C PHE A 55 15.21 9.23 -14.65
N VAL A 56 14.09 8.63 -14.26
CA VAL A 56 13.89 8.01 -12.94
C VAL A 56 13.85 6.49 -13.02
N GLY A 57 13.10 5.92 -13.96
CA GLY A 57 12.94 4.48 -14.09
C GLY A 57 11.80 4.07 -15.02
N TYR A 58 11.43 2.79 -14.96
CA TYR A 58 10.30 2.23 -15.71
C TYR A 58 9.20 1.71 -14.78
N LEU A 59 7.95 2.02 -15.15
CA LEU A 59 6.74 1.48 -14.51
C LEU A 59 5.98 0.61 -15.50
N TYR A 60 5.74 -0.64 -15.11
CA TYR A 60 4.88 -1.58 -15.81
C TYR A 60 3.54 -1.64 -15.09
N LEU A 61 2.44 -1.50 -15.82
CA LEU A 61 1.08 -1.65 -15.31
C LEU A 61 0.44 -2.89 -15.93
N ASP A 62 0.32 -3.94 -15.14
CA ASP A 62 -0.35 -5.19 -15.48
C ASP A 62 -1.65 -5.31 -14.68
N LEU A 63 -2.72 -4.67 -15.17
CA LEU A 63 -3.90 -4.35 -14.38
C LEU A 63 -5.05 -5.34 -14.55
N HIS A 64 -5.05 -6.19 -15.59
CA HIS A 64 -6.20 -7.00 -15.94
C HIS A 64 -5.96 -8.49 -15.74
N PRO A 65 -7.01 -9.28 -15.40
CA PRO A 65 -6.90 -10.71 -15.22
C PRO A 65 -6.70 -11.44 -16.56
N ARG A 66 -5.97 -12.55 -16.52
CA ARG A 66 -5.85 -13.53 -17.60
C ARG A 66 -5.47 -14.89 -17.03
N GLU A 67 -5.57 -15.92 -17.83
CA GLU A 67 -5.16 -17.27 -17.46
C GLU A 67 -3.67 -17.31 -17.07
N GLY A 68 -3.34 -18.00 -15.99
CA GLY A 68 -1.98 -18.15 -15.46
C GLY A 68 -1.40 -16.92 -14.77
N LYS A 69 -2.14 -15.80 -14.69
CA LYS A 69 -1.67 -14.61 -14.00
C LYS A 69 -1.81 -14.73 -12.47
N TYR A 70 -0.90 -14.09 -11.74
CA TYR A 70 -0.98 -13.90 -10.30
C TYR A 70 -2.32 -13.29 -9.88
N GLY A 71 -3.04 -13.95 -8.98
CA GLY A 71 -4.46 -13.65 -8.68
C GLY A 71 -4.70 -12.51 -7.70
N HIS A 72 -3.65 -11.99 -7.04
CA HIS A 72 -3.74 -10.88 -6.09
C HIS A 72 -3.18 -9.59 -6.69
N ALA A 73 -3.36 -8.44 -6.00
CA ALA A 73 -2.62 -7.24 -6.27
C ALA A 73 -1.25 -7.31 -5.58
N ALA A 74 -0.22 -6.83 -6.24
CA ALA A 74 1.12 -6.65 -5.68
C ALA A 74 1.97 -5.75 -6.57
N ASN A 75 2.92 -5.05 -5.96
CA ASN A 75 4.01 -4.42 -6.68
C ASN A 75 5.26 -5.30 -6.64
N PHE A 76 5.91 -5.47 -7.78
CA PHE A 76 7.12 -6.28 -7.94
C PHE A 76 8.28 -5.41 -8.39
N SER A 77 9.34 -5.31 -7.59
CA SER A 77 10.59 -4.71 -8.03
C SER A 77 11.27 -5.64 -9.04
N LEU A 78 11.20 -5.29 -10.33
CA LEU A 78 11.80 -6.07 -11.40
C LEU A 78 13.31 -5.86 -11.48
N GLN A 79 13.74 -4.65 -11.22
CA GLN A 79 15.14 -4.25 -11.22
C GLN A 79 15.36 -3.15 -10.18
N PRO A 80 16.24 -3.34 -9.20
CA PRO A 80 16.60 -2.27 -8.28
C PRO A 80 17.48 -1.21 -8.95
N GLY A 81 17.37 0.04 -8.46
CA GLY A 81 18.30 1.11 -8.82
C GLY A 81 19.53 1.08 -7.90
N PHE A 82 20.72 1.38 -8.46
CA PHE A 82 21.97 1.45 -7.69
C PHE A 82 23.06 2.20 -8.47
N LEU A 83 24.17 2.54 -7.79
CA LEU A 83 25.33 3.14 -8.44
C LEU A 83 26.29 2.06 -8.94
N LEU A 84 26.69 2.16 -10.20
CA LEU A 84 27.76 1.35 -10.76
C LEU A 84 29.13 1.85 -10.28
N PRO A 85 30.21 1.02 -10.38
CA PRO A 85 31.56 1.41 -9.95
C PRO A 85 32.10 2.68 -10.64
N ASN A 86 31.64 2.97 -11.84
CA ASN A 86 32.01 4.17 -12.60
C ASN A 86 31.22 5.44 -12.20
N GLY A 87 30.34 5.35 -11.17
CA GLY A 87 29.51 6.44 -10.70
C GLY A 87 28.22 6.68 -11.48
N THR A 88 27.99 5.96 -12.59
CA THR A 88 26.71 6.04 -13.30
C THR A 88 25.63 5.27 -12.54
N ARG A 89 24.35 5.68 -12.71
CA ARG A 89 23.23 5.03 -12.03
C ARG A 89 22.57 3.99 -12.94
N ARG A 90 22.36 2.79 -12.42
CA ARG A 90 21.36 1.87 -12.95
C ARG A 90 19.98 2.26 -12.41
N TYR A 91 19.05 2.46 -13.33
CA TYR A 91 17.71 2.92 -12.99
C TYR A 91 16.78 1.74 -12.65
N PRO A 92 15.78 1.95 -11.76
CA PRO A 92 14.85 0.90 -11.36
C PRO A 92 13.81 0.60 -12.45
N ALA A 93 13.26 -0.61 -12.36
CA ALA A 93 12.03 -0.99 -13.04
C ALA A 93 11.12 -1.72 -12.05
N THR A 94 9.85 -1.34 -12.01
CA THR A 94 8.86 -1.91 -11.10
C THR A 94 7.57 -2.23 -11.83
N ALA A 95 6.85 -3.28 -11.39
CA ALA A 95 5.60 -3.71 -11.99
C ALA A 95 4.48 -3.71 -10.96
N LEU A 96 3.43 -2.96 -11.25
CA LEU A 96 2.18 -2.97 -10.52
C LEU A 96 1.24 -3.97 -11.18
N VAL A 97 0.89 -5.02 -10.44
CA VAL A 97 0.04 -6.12 -10.90
C VAL A 97 -1.27 -6.07 -10.15
N CYS A 98 -2.40 -6.06 -10.88
CA CYS A 98 -3.76 -6.11 -10.33
C CYS A 98 -4.63 -7.06 -11.17
N ASN A 99 -5.90 -7.20 -10.77
CA ASN A 99 -6.86 -8.04 -11.49
C ASN A 99 -8.20 -7.30 -11.66
N PHE A 100 -8.15 -6.06 -12.11
CA PHE A 100 -9.33 -5.25 -12.37
C PHE A 100 -10.06 -5.69 -13.64
N SER A 101 -11.39 -5.54 -13.66
CA SER A 101 -12.19 -5.89 -14.84
C SER A 101 -11.67 -5.21 -16.10
N LYS A 102 -11.55 -5.96 -17.19
CA LYS A 102 -11.15 -5.41 -18.49
C LYS A 102 -12.17 -4.40 -19.02
N PRO A 103 -11.72 -3.39 -19.79
CA PRO A 103 -12.63 -2.59 -20.58
C PRO A 103 -13.31 -3.46 -21.66
N THR A 104 -14.47 -3.02 -22.14
CA THR A 104 -15.14 -3.60 -23.30
C THR A 104 -15.15 -2.57 -24.43
N GLU A 105 -15.60 -2.94 -25.63
CA GLU A 105 -15.72 -2.00 -26.75
C GLU A 105 -16.59 -0.78 -26.44
N THR A 106 -17.57 -0.94 -25.56
CA THR A 106 -18.54 0.11 -25.25
C THR A 106 -18.41 0.72 -23.86
N LYS A 107 -17.60 0.10 -22.98
CA LYS A 107 -17.49 0.51 -21.57
C LYS A 107 -16.04 0.41 -21.09
N PRO A 108 -15.50 1.50 -20.51
CA PRO A 108 -14.17 1.45 -19.92
C PRO A 108 -14.12 0.53 -18.69
N SER A 109 -12.92 0.15 -18.26
CA SER A 109 -12.70 -0.48 -16.97
C SER A 109 -13.19 0.45 -15.85
N LEU A 110 -14.21 0.02 -15.12
CA LEU A 110 -14.78 0.76 -13.99
C LEU A 110 -14.33 0.11 -12.69
N LEU A 111 -13.58 0.83 -11.89
CA LEU A 111 -13.13 0.35 -10.59
C LEU A 111 -14.17 0.61 -9.51
N LYS A 112 -14.31 -0.35 -8.60
CA LYS A 112 -14.94 -0.12 -7.30
C LYS A 112 -14.00 0.75 -6.46
N HIS A 113 -14.53 1.36 -5.39
CA HIS A 113 -13.72 2.23 -4.55
C HIS A 113 -12.56 1.46 -3.87
N ASP A 114 -12.81 0.25 -3.40
CA ASP A 114 -11.77 -0.63 -2.82
C ASP A 114 -10.67 -0.99 -3.85
N GLU A 115 -11.03 -1.17 -5.11
CA GLU A 115 -10.07 -1.36 -6.19
C GLU A 115 -9.24 -0.10 -6.47
N VAL A 116 -9.81 1.10 -6.30
CA VAL A 116 -9.06 2.36 -6.37
C VAL A 116 -8.08 2.47 -5.20
N VAL A 117 -8.51 2.12 -3.98
CA VAL A 117 -7.62 2.07 -2.80
C VAL A 117 -6.47 1.11 -3.05
N THR A 118 -6.76 -0.10 -3.55
CA THR A 118 -5.73 -1.10 -3.90
C THR A 118 -4.74 -0.55 -4.93
N LEU A 119 -5.23 0.12 -5.99
CA LEU A 119 -4.36 0.72 -6.99
C LEU A 119 -3.41 1.75 -6.37
N PHE A 120 -3.90 2.60 -5.49
CA PHE A 120 -3.08 3.60 -4.79
C PHE A 120 -2.08 2.96 -3.84
N HIS A 121 -2.48 1.90 -3.14
CA HIS A 121 -1.59 1.11 -2.28
C HIS A 121 -0.41 0.55 -3.09
N GLU A 122 -0.68 -0.21 -4.14
CA GLU A 122 0.37 -0.80 -4.98
C GLU A 122 1.23 0.25 -5.69
N LEU A 123 0.61 1.37 -6.08
CA LEU A 123 1.34 2.51 -6.63
C LEU A 123 2.27 3.15 -5.58
N GLY A 124 1.89 3.14 -4.30
CA GLY A 124 2.74 3.59 -3.20
C GLY A 124 4.05 2.80 -3.12
N HIS A 125 3.99 1.47 -3.25
CA HIS A 125 5.18 0.64 -3.38
C HIS A 125 5.97 0.95 -4.66
N GLY A 126 5.28 1.05 -5.81
CA GLY A 126 5.91 1.38 -7.08
C GLY A 126 6.63 2.72 -7.08
N ILE A 127 6.04 3.74 -6.45
CA ILE A 127 6.66 5.06 -6.28
C ILE A 127 7.86 4.97 -5.33
N HIS A 128 7.80 4.17 -4.28
CA HIS A 128 8.93 3.94 -3.38
C HIS A 128 10.11 3.33 -4.14
N ASP A 129 9.85 2.33 -4.99
CA ASP A 129 10.87 1.75 -5.86
C ASP A 129 11.44 2.80 -6.85
N LEU A 130 10.60 3.56 -7.52
CA LEU A 130 11.02 4.55 -8.52
C LEU A 130 11.80 5.71 -7.90
N ALA A 131 11.35 6.23 -6.76
CA ALA A 131 11.95 7.39 -6.10
C ALA A 131 13.24 7.07 -5.34
N ALA A 132 13.50 5.81 -4.97
CA ALA A 132 14.68 5.45 -4.17
C ALA A 132 16.01 5.78 -4.88
N ARG A 133 16.95 6.36 -4.12
CA ARG A 133 18.26 6.82 -4.62
C ARG A 133 19.43 6.19 -3.87
N THR A 134 19.27 4.93 -3.48
CA THR A 134 20.30 4.21 -2.72
C THR A 134 21.55 3.92 -3.56
N LYS A 135 22.69 3.81 -2.89
CA LYS A 135 23.97 3.45 -3.51
C LYS A 135 24.00 1.98 -3.89
N TYR A 136 23.46 1.11 -3.05
CA TYR A 136 23.50 -0.33 -3.22
C TYR A 136 22.10 -0.88 -3.52
N SER A 137 22.01 -1.85 -4.43
CA SER A 137 20.77 -2.53 -4.81
C SER A 137 20.07 -3.22 -3.63
N ARG A 138 20.84 -3.70 -2.65
CA ARG A 138 20.32 -4.37 -1.44
C ARG A 138 19.34 -3.52 -0.65
N PHE A 139 19.45 -2.20 -0.69
CA PHE A 139 18.68 -1.25 0.10
C PHE A 139 17.66 -0.47 -0.74
N HIS A 140 17.48 -0.88 -1.99
CA HIS A 140 16.66 -0.10 -2.93
C HIS A 140 15.16 -0.22 -2.64
N GLY A 141 14.47 0.92 -2.70
CA GLY A 141 13.00 1.00 -2.68
C GLY A 141 12.39 0.27 -1.48
N THR A 142 11.54 -0.68 -1.78
CA THR A 142 10.81 -1.49 -0.80
C THR A 142 11.67 -2.51 -0.04
N SER A 143 13.00 -2.54 -0.25
CA SER A 143 13.94 -3.36 0.53
C SER A 143 14.24 -2.73 1.89
N VAL A 144 13.23 -2.53 2.70
CA VAL A 144 13.19 -1.96 4.05
C VAL A 144 12.72 -3.01 5.06
N VAL A 145 12.72 -2.70 6.36
CA VAL A 145 12.18 -3.60 7.38
C VAL A 145 10.66 -3.80 7.23
N ARG A 146 10.16 -4.96 7.64
CA ARG A 146 8.75 -5.36 7.44
C ARG A 146 7.76 -4.44 8.14
N ASP A 147 8.08 -3.90 9.29
CA ASP A 147 7.21 -2.99 10.03
C ASP A 147 7.15 -1.56 9.47
N PHE A 148 7.91 -1.29 8.40
CA PHE A 148 7.87 -0.02 7.68
C PHE A 148 7.43 -0.17 6.20
N VAL A 149 7.63 -1.32 5.58
CA VAL A 149 7.45 -1.51 4.12
C VAL A 149 6.08 -1.04 3.60
N GLU A 150 5.03 -1.20 4.42
CA GLU A 150 3.67 -0.81 4.08
C GLU A 150 3.36 0.68 4.41
N ALA A 151 4.26 1.41 5.08
CA ALA A 151 3.96 2.78 5.45
C ALA A 151 3.78 3.73 4.25
N PRO A 152 4.60 3.67 3.17
CA PRO A 152 4.38 4.48 1.98
C PRO A 152 3.11 4.11 1.20
N SER A 153 2.80 2.82 1.08
CA SER A 153 1.61 2.33 0.37
C SER A 153 0.33 2.70 1.10
N GLN A 154 0.23 2.42 2.40
CA GLN A 154 -0.91 2.78 3.24
C GLN A 154 -1.07 4.31 3.39
N MET A 155 0.02 5.07 3.35
CA MET A 155 -0.10 6.52 3.36
C MET A 155 -0.84 7.02 2.11
N LEU A 156 -0.55 6.47 0.94
CA LEU A 156 -1.16 6.90 -0.32
C LEU A 156 -2.67 6.57 -0.39
N GLU A 157 -3.15 5.57 0.33
CA GLU A 157 -4.57 5.25 0.44
C GLU A 157 -5.42 6.41 0.98
N ASN A 158 -4.84 7.27 1.83
CA ASN A 158 -5.57 8.39 2.42
C ASN A 158 -6.12 9.38 1.38
N TRP A 159 -5.48 9.50 0.20
CA TRP A 159 -6.00 10.32 -0.90
C TRP A 159 -7.33 9.78 -1.45
N CYS A 160 -7.54 8.48 -1.41
CA CYS A 160 -8.80 7.85 -1.84
C CYS A 160 -9.98 8.13 -0.90
N TRP A 161 -9.72 8.70 0.29
CA TRP A 161 -10.73 9.07 1.28
C TRP A 161 -10.85 10.58 1.49
N THR A 162 -10.07 11.37 0.77
CA THR A 162 -10.08 12.83 0.85
C THR A 162 -11.12 13.39 -0.14
N PRO A 163 -12.14 14.15 0.30
CA PRO A 163 -13.24 14.59 -0.56
C PRO A 163 -12.82 15.33 -1.82
N SER A 164 -11.87 16.27 -1.71
CA SER A 164 -11.36 17.03 -2.86
C SER A 164 -10.66 16.12 -3.88
N GLN A 165 -9.96 15.08 -3.42
CA GLN A 165 -9.28 14.13 -4.28
C GLN A 165 -10.27 13.18 -4.96
N LEU A 166 -11.25 12.66 -4.22
CA LEU A 166 -12.34 11.86 -4.80
C LEU A 166 -13.06 12.62 -5.91
N LYS A 167 -13.34 13.91 -5.68
CA LYS A 167 -13.96 14.76 -6.70
C LYS A 167 -13.06 14.94 -7.92
N SER A 168 -11.78 15.21 -7.71
CA SER A 168 -10.80 15.38 -8.77
C SER A 168 -10.62 14.11 -9.61
N LEU A 169 -10.47 12.95 -8.96
CA LEU A 169 -10.27 11.65 -9.59
C LEU A 169 -11.51 11.14 -10.33
N SER A 170 -12.70 11.52 -9.88
CA SER A 170 -13.95 11.03 -10.49
C SER A 170 -14.23 11.67 -11.83
N ASN A 171 -14.78 10.89 -12.75
CA ASN A 171 -15.30 11.39 -14.03
C ASN A 171 -16.34 10.43 -14.61
N ASN A 172 -17.54 10.91 -14.92
CA ASN A 172 -18.53 10.09 -15.59
C ASN A 172 -18.11 9.87 -17.06
N TYR A 173 -17.88 8.62 -17.45
CA TYR A 173 -17.34 8.30 -18.78
C TYR A 173 -18.28 8.66 -19.94
N LEU A 174 -19.58 8.87 -19.68
CA LEU A 174 -20.56 9.30 -20.66
C LEU A 174 -20.76 10.82 -20.68
N THR A 175 -20.86 11.43 -19.48
CA THR A 175 -21.22 12.86 -19.35
C THR A 175 -20.05 13.76 -19.03
N GLY A 176 -18.92 13.19 -18.56
CA GLY A 176 -17.77 13.97 -18.07
C GLY A 176 -17.97 14.59 -16.67
N GLU A 177 -19.14 14.42 -16.06
CA GLU A 177 -19.46 15.03 -14.76
C GLU A 177 -18.66 14.39 -13.61
N LYS A 178 -18.35 15.20 -12.61
CA LYS A 178 -17.73 14.76 -11.36
C LYS A 178 -18.75 14.07 -10.45
N ILE A 179 -18.27 13.21 -9.55
CA ILE A 179 -19.12 12.62 -8.52
C ILE A 179 -19.79 13.73 -7.69
N PRO A 180 -21.11 13.67 -7.41
CA PRO A 180 -21.80 14.63 -6.55
C PRO A 180 -21.25 14.65 -5.12
N ASP A 181 -21.25 15.83 -4.49
CA ASP A 181 -20.69 16.02 -3.14
C ASP A 181 -21.43 15.21 -2.06
N ASP A 182 -22.75 14.99 -2.22
CA ASP A 182 -23.51 14.14 -1.31
C ASP A 182 -23.11 12.67 -1.39
N LEU A 183 -22.73 12.18 -2.57
CA LEU A 183 -22.20 10.82 -2.74
C LEU A 183 -20.79 10.70 -2.18
N ILE A 184 -19.93 11.73 -2.33
CA ILE A 184 -18.61 11.77 -1.70
C ILE A 184 -18.78 11.69 -0.17
N THR A 185 -19.66 12.51 0.40
CA THR A 185 -19.92 12.54 1.84
C THR A 185 -20.39 11.17 2.34
N LYS A 186 -21.33 10.53 1.64
CA LYS A 186 -21.79 9.17 1.97
C LYS A 186 -20.66 8.15 1.85
N LEU A 187 -19.86 8.19 0.80
CA LEU A 187 -18.72 7.28 0.62
C LEU A 187 -17.71 7.43 1.76
N VAL A 188 -17.31 8.66 2.08
CA VAL A 188 -16.34 8.91 3.18
C VAL A 188 -16.91 8.47 4.53
N SER A 189 -18.22 8.62 4.77
CA SER A 189 -18.86 8.14 6.01
C SER A 189 -18.83 6.61 6.17
N THR A 190 -18.62 5.87 5.08
CA THR A 190 -18.49 4.40 5.13
C THR A 190 -17.07 3.93 5.44
N LYS A 191 -16.07 4.82 5.48
CA LYS A 191 -14.67 4.47 5.70
C LYS A 191 -14.48 3.56 6.91
N HIS A 192 -15.17 3.88 7.98
CA HIS A 192 -15.01 3.20 9.28
C HIS A 192 -16.06 2.09 9.55
N VAL A 193 -16.86 1.76 8.53
CA VAL A 193 -17.79 0.62 8.65
C VAL A 193 -17.00 -0.68 8.76
N ASN A 194 -17.17 -1.39 9.87
CA ASN A 194 -16.45 -2.61 10.22
C ASN A 194 -14.95 -2.46 10.55
N ASP A 195 -14.42 -1.24 10.67
CA ASP A 195 -13.00 -1.01 11.00
C ASP A 195 -12.56 -1.74 12.28
N ALA A 196 -13.42 -1.78 13.30
CA ALA A 196 -13.13 -2.50 14.54
C ALA A 196 -12.85 -3.99 14.26
N LEU A 197 -13.75 -4.66 13.52
CA LEU A 197 -13.57 -6.07 13.15
C LEU A 197 -12.36 -6.29 12.23
N PHE A 198 -12.12 -5.37 11.31
CA PHE A 198 -10.96 -5.43 10.45
C PHE A 198 -9.66 -5.34 11.26
N ASN A 199 -9.53 -4.36 12.14
CA ASN A 199 -8.35 -4.19 12.99
C ASN A 199 -8.16 -5.34 13.98
N LEU A 200 -9.23 -5.86 14.58
CA LEU A 200 -9.16 -7.06 15.42
C LEU A 200 -8.69 -8.28 14.64
N ARG A 201 -9.07 -8.41 13.37
CA ARG A 201 -8.55 -9.46 12.50
C ARG A 201 -7.05 -9.29 12.20
N GLN A 202 -6.59 -8.06 11.94
CA GLN A 202 -5.17 -7.78 11.76
C GLN A 202 -4.38 -8.11 13.02
N LEU A 203 -4.91 -7.74 14.18
CA LEU A 203 -4.31 -8.07 15.48
C LEU A 203 -4.25 -9.59 15.70
N HIS A 204 -5.32 -10.31 15.39
CA HIS A 204 -5.35 -11.79 15.44
C HIS A 204 -4.25 -12.40 14.58
N PHE A 205 -4.09 -11.97 13.34
CA PHE A 205 -3.05 -12.47 12.46
C PHE A 205 -1.64 -12.19 12.99
N GLY A 206 -1.39 -10.96 13.46
CA GLY A 206 -0.09 -10.60 14.03
C GLY A 206 0.25 -11.36 15.30
N LEU A 207 -0.72 -11.54 16.21
CA LEU A 207 -0.52 -12.31 17.44
C LEU A 207 -0.33 -13.80 17.17
N PHE A 208 -1.09 -14.37 16.24
CA PHE A 208 -0.88 -15.77 15.82
C PHE A 208 0.52 -15.95 15.23
N ASP A 209 0.92 -15.09 14.28
CA ASP A 209 2.25 -15.10 13.68
C ASP A 209 3.37 -15.04 14.73
N MET A 210 3.32 -14.06 15.61
CA MET A 210 4.33 -13.93 16.67
C MET A 210 4.35 -15.12 17.62
N THR A 211 3.18 -15.67 17.99
CA THR A 211 3.10 -16.81 18.92
C THR A 211 3.79 -18.03 18.33
N VAL A 212 3.56 -18.35 17.07
CA VAL A 212 4.15 -19.54 16.44
C VAL A 212 5.63 -19.39 16.13
N HIS A 213 6.12 -18.14 16.01
CA HIS A 213 7.53 -17.87 15.71
C HIS A 213 8.40 -17.53 16.92
N THR A 214 7.82 -17.45 18.14
CA THR A 214 8.54 -17.13 19.36
C THR A 214 8.43 -18.19 20.47
N PRO A 215 8.36 -19.51 20.15
CA PRO A 215 8.39 -20.53 21.19
C PRO A 215 9.74 -20.50 21.92
N LYS A 216 9.74 -20.72 23.24
CA LYS A 216 10.96 -20.70 24.04
C LYS A 216 11.84 -21.93 23.82
N THR A 217 11.22 -23.05 23.43
CA THR A 217 11.89 -24.32 23.22
C THR A 217 11.31 -25.04 22.00
N HIS A 218 12.07 -25.98 21.43
CA HIS A 218 11.58 -26.86 20.34
C HIS A 218 10.38 -27.69 20.77
N ALA A 219 10.40 -28.22 22.00
CA ALA A 219 9.27 -29.00 22.54
C ALA A 219 7.97 -28.16 22.64
N GLU A 220 8.08 -26.88 22.96
CA GLU A 220 6.94 -25.95 22.94
C GLU A 220 6.42 -25.74 21.53
N ALA A 221 7.30 -25.59 20.54
CA ALA A 221 6.91 -25.48 19.14
C ALA A 221 6.18 -26.73 18.63
N GLU A 222 6.67 -27.91 18.96
CA GLU A 222 6.05 -29.20 18.59
C GLU A 222 4.69 -29.42 19.28
N ALA A 223 4.46 -28.81 20.45
CA ALA A 223 3.23 -28.97 21.20
C ALA A 223 2.07 -28.10 20.67
N PHE A 224 2.31 -27.16 19.77
CA PHE A 224 1.25 -26.31 19.23
C PHE A 224 0.20 -27.12 18.44
N SER A 225 -1.06 -27.04 18.86
CA SER A 225 -2.20 -27.33 18.01
C SER A 225 -2.52 -26.07 17.21
N LEU A 226 -1.96 -25.96 16.00
CA LEU A 226 -2.05 -24.72 15.20
C LEU A 226 -3.49 -24.32 14.90
N SER A 227 -4.38 -25.27 14.61
CA SER A 227 -5.79 -24.97 14.37
C SER A 227 -6.49 -24.46 15.63
N ALA A 228 -6.24 -25.09 16.79
CA ALA A 228 -6.81 -24.65 18.06
C ALA A 228 -6.28 -23.25 18.44
N LEU A 229 -4.98 -23.04 18.39
CA LEU A 229 -4.36 -21.75 18.65
C LEU A 229 -4.94 -20.62 17.77
N TYR A 230 -5.09 -20.91 16.47
CA TYR A 230 -5.65 -19.93 15.51
C TYR A 230 -7.09 -19.55 15.86
N ASN A 231 -7.93 -20.55 16.19
CA ASN A 231 -9.34 -20.33 16.52
C ASN A 231 -9.54 -19.71 17.89
N ASP A 232 -8.76 -20.13 18.89
CA ASP A 232 -8.83 -19.57 20.26
C ASP A 232 -8.43 -18.10 20.26
N LEU A 233 -7.33 -17.74 19.62
CA LEU A 233 -6.92 -16.33 19.46
C LEU A 233 -7.97 -15.51 18.68
N ARG A 234 -8.53 -16.10 17.60
CA ARG A 234 -9.59 -15.42 16.84
C ARG A 234 -10.79 -15.12 17.71
N HIS A 235 -11.23 -16.10 18.52
CA HIS A 235 -12.37 -15.94 19.43
C HIS A 235 -12.06 -14.91 20.52
N GLU A 236 -10.90 -15.01 21.16
CA GLU A 236 -10.49 -14.11 22.24
C GLU A 236 -10.43 -12.65 21.76
N ILE A 237 -9.81 -12.41 20.60
CA ILE A 237 -9.56 -11.07 20.09
C ILE A 237 -10.81 -10.45 19.47
N SER A 238 -11.53 -11.20 18.64
CA SER A 238 -12.66 -10.64 17.87
C SER A 238 -14.02 -10.83 18.52
N GLY A 239 -14.15 -11.71 19.52
CA GLY A 239 -15.43 -12.12 20.09
C GLY A 239 -16.31 -12.93 19.12
N LEU A 240 -15.82 -13.23 17.92
CA LEU A 240 -16.56 -13.98 16.92
C LEU A 240 -16.62 -15.46 17.31
N LYS A 241 -17.82 -15.92 17.55
CA LYS A 241 -18.07 -17.32 17.90
C LYS A 241 -17.96 -18.20 16.64
N GLY A 242 -17.41 -19.39 16.83
CA GLY A 242 -17.30 -20.43 15.81
C GLY A 242 -18.13 -21.66 16.14
N PRO A 243 -17.82 -22.82 15.53
CA PRO A 243 -18.47 -24.11 15.79
C PRO A 243 -18.39 -24.60 17.23
N GLU A 244 -17.56 -23.99 18.08
CA GLU A 244 -17.51 -24.24 19.54
C GLU A 244 -18.88 -24.04 20.20
N THR A 245 -19.70 -23.12 19.66
CA THR A 245 -21.08 -22.90 20.12
C THR A 245 -22.00 -24.11 19.88
N LEU A 246 -21.57 -25.01 19.02
CA LEU A 246 -22.25 -26.28 18.72
C LEU A 246 -21.63 -27.48 19.46
N GLY A 247 -20.74 -27.21 20.45
CA GLY A 247 -20.07 -28.22 21.25
C GLY A 247 -18.83 -28.86 20.57
N MET A 248 -18.34 -28.28 19.48
CA MET A 248 -17.08 -28.72 18.86
C MET A 248 -15.88 -28.18 19.67
N LYS A 249 -14.74 -28.88 19.59
CA LYS A 249 -13.46 -28.33 20.08
C LYS A 249 -12.97 -27.22 19.18
N SER A 250 -11.98 -26.46 19.64
CA SER A 250 -11.41 -25.35 18.88
C SER A 250 -10.49 -25.74 17.71
N ASP A 251 -10.18 -27.03 17.57
CA ASP A 251 -9.32 -27.56 16.50
C ASP A 251 -10.01 -27.78 15.13
N TRP A 252 -11.17 -27.15 14.93
CA TRP A 252 -11.91 -27.22 13.68
C TRP A 252 -11.26 -26.40 12.57
N GLY A 253 -11.39 -26.89 11.33
CA GLY A 253 -10.89 -26.21 10.14
C GLY A 253 -9.36 -26.06 10.14
N ASN A 254 -8.86 -25.32 9.16
CA ASN A 254 -7.42 -25.08 8.97
C ASN A 254 -7.19 -23.62 8.51
N GLY A 255 -7.73 -22.65 9.25
CA GLY A 255 -7.61 -21.23 8.92
C GLY A 255 -6.16 -20.74 8.77
N GLN A 256 -5.26 -21.27 9.60
CA GLN A 256 -3.83 -21.00 9.52
C GLN A 256 -3.19 -21.48 8.20
N ALA A 257 -3.70 -22.54 7.58
CA ALA A 257 -3.16 -23.06 6.33
C ALA A 257 -3.53 -22.19 5.11
N THR A 258 -4.56 -21.35 5.24
CA THR A 258 -4.95 -20.37 4.22
C THR A 258 -4.30 -19.00 4.41
N PHE A 259 -3.56 -18.83 5.50
CA PHE A 259 -2.85 -17.59 5.82
C PHE A 259 -1.48 -17.57 5.13
N GLY A 260 -1.47 -17.33 3.82
CA GLY A 260 -0.28 -17.41 2.97
C GLY A 260 0.89 -16.50 3.36
N HIS A 261 0.63 -15.40 4.07
CA HIS A 261 1.68 -14.49 4.55
C HIS A 261 2.70 -15.18 5.46
N LEU A 262 2.29 -16.19 6.25
CA LEU A 262 3.19 -16.94 7.15
C LEU A 262 4.34 -17.67 6.42
N ILE A 263 4.15 -17.96 5.13
CA ILE A 263 5.16 -18.62 4.28
C ILE A 263 5.55 -17.77 3.07
N GLY A 264 5.01 -16.54 3.00
CA GLY A 264 5.20 -15.59 1.90
C GLY A 264 6.16 -14.43 2.23
N GLY A 265 7.02 -14.60 3.25
CA GLY A 265 8.01 -13.59 3.65
C GLY A 265 7.53 -12.58 4.68
N TYR A 266 6.36 -12.80 5.31
CA TYR A 266 5.85 -12.04 6.47
C TYR A 266 5.89 -12.86 7.76
N ASP A 267 6.61 -13.97 7.77
CA ASP A 267 6.89 -14.79 8.95
C ASP A 267 7.58 -13.95 10.04
N ALA A 268 7.05 -13.98 11.25
CA ALA A 268 7.45 -13.12 12.38
C ALA A 268 7.40 -11.60 12.06
N GLY A 269 6.61 -11.19 11.07
CA GLY A 269 6.56 -9.82 10.57
C GLY A 269 5.18 -9.31 10.17
N TYR A 270 4.11 -10.09 10.35
CA TYR A 270 2.76 -9.66 9.96
C TYR A 270 2.25 -8.44 10.74
N TYR A 271 2.69 -8.26 11.98
CA TYR A 271 2.39 -7.05 12.77
C TYR A 271 2.78 -5.75 12.02
N GLY A 272 3.67 -5.87 11.05
CA GLY A 272 4.16 -4.77 10.22
C GLY A 272 3.04 -3.99 9.52
N TYR A 273 1.92 -4.62 9.16
CA TYR A 273 0.76 -3.93 8.59
C TYR A 273 0.14 -2.91 9.56
N LEU A 274 -0.01 -3.27 10.83
CA LEU A 274 -0.54 -2.34 11.84
C LEU A 274 0.47 -1.28 12.25
N SER A 275 1.74 -1.62 12.43
CA SER A 275 2.78 -0.64 12.76
C SER A 275 2.99 0.37 11.61
N SER A 276 3.03 -0.10 10.38
CA SER A 276 3.09 0.76 9.19
C SER A 276 1.87 1.67 9.08
N GLN A 277 0.66 1.19 9.45
CA GLN A 277 -0.55 2.01 9.46
C GLN A 277 -0.47 3.14 10.48
N VAL A 278 0.14 2.91 11.65
CA VAL A 278 0.43 3.98 12.60
C VAL A 278 1.33 5.04 11.97
N TYR A 279 2.42 4.63 11.32
CA TYR A 279 3.36 5.56 10.69
C TYR A 279 2.72 6.32 9.51
N SER A 280 2.00 5.63 8.64
CA SER A 280 1.33 6.24 7.50
C SER A 280 0.29 7.26 7.92
N THR A 281 -0.51 6.94 8.94
CA THR A 281 -1.53 7.82 9.48
C THR A 281 -0.90 9.05 10.12
N ASP A 282 0.16 8.86 10.92
CA ASP A 282 0.85 9.98 11.55
C ASP A 282 1.50 10.92 10.51
N MET A 283 2.17 10.39 9.49
CA MET A 283 2.72 11.18 8.38
C MET A 283 1.63 11.95 7.65
N PHE A 284 0.53 11.29 7.28
CA PHE A 284 -0.55 11.95 6.55
C PHE A 284 -1.20 13.07 7.36
N TYR A 285 -1.59 12.80 8.61
CA TYR A 285 -2.29 13.77 9.45
C TYR A 285 -1.41 14.94 9.87
N SER A 286 -0.12 14.71 10.10
CA SER A 286 0.82 15.76 10.50
C SER A 286 1.24 16.67 9.35
N VAL A 287 1.32 16.12 8.12
CA VAL A 287 1.95 16.82 7.00
C VAL A 287 0.95 17.12 5.88
N PHE A 288 0.16 16.16 5.44
CA PHE A 288 -0.64 16.27 4.22
C PHE A 288 -2.13 16.58 4.47
N LYS A 289 -2.66 16.31 5.66
CA LYS A 289 -4.10 16.47 5.94
C LYS A 289 -4.63 17.87 5.61
N LYS A 290 -3.84 18.90 5.84
CA LYS A 290 -4.23 20.30 5.61
C LYS A 290 -4.23 20.66 4.13
N ASP A 291 -3.21 20.20 3.41
CA ASP A 291 -3.04 20.40 1.97
C ASP A 291 -2.48 19.12 1.33
N PRO A 292 -3.35 18.19 0.95
CA PRO A 292 -2.93 16.90 0.38
C PRO A 292 -2.18 17.02 -0.94
N MET A 293 -2.29 18.18 -1.63
CA MET A 293 -1.63 18.43 -2.91
C MET A 293 -0.42 19.37 -2.79
N SER A 294 0.09 19.60 -1.58
CA SER A 294 1.27 20.42 -1.35
C SER A 294 2.51 19.87 -2.05
N GLY A 295 2.97 20.57 -3.08
CA GLY A 295 4.18 20.22 -3.82
C GLY A 295 5.45 20.27 -2.99
N VAL A 296 5.49 21.18 -2.04
CA VAL A 296 6.63 21.32 -1.11
C VAL A 296 6.73 20.09 -0.22
N GLU A 297 5.61 19.68 0.39
CA GLU A 297 5.58 18.52 1.28
C GLU A 297 5.80 17.19 0.52
N GLY A 298 5.28 17.07 -0.70
CA GLY A 298 5.52 15.92 -1.53
C GLY A 298 6.99 15.75 -1.89
N ARG A 299 7.70 16.82 -2.26
CA ARG A 299 9.15 16.78 -2.49
C ARG A 299 9.90 16.45 -1.21
N ARG A 300 9.52 17.06 -0.09
CA ARG A 300 10.13 16.76 1.21
C ARG A 300 9.95 15.27 1.58
N TYR A 301 8.76 14.71 1.37
CA TYR A 301 8.49 13.29 1.57
C TYR A 301 9.36 12.40 0.66
N ARG A 302 9.45 12.73 -0.62
CA ARG A 302 10.31 12.03 -1.57
C ARG A 302 11.75 11.98 -1.09
N HIS A 303 12.35 13.13 -0.78
CA HIS A 303 13.78 13.22 -0.43
C HIS A 303 14.10 12.71 0.98
N ALA A 304 13.20 12.95 1.95
CA ALA A 304 13.42 12.56 3.34
C ALA A 304 13.07 11.10 3.62
N VAL A 305 12.11 10.51 2.89
CA VAL A 305 11.60 9.16 3.14
C VAL A 305 11.89 8.22 1.98
N LEU A 306 11.27 8.43 0.81
CA LEU A 306 11.30 7.46 -0.28
C LEU A 306 12.68 7.23 -0.86
N GLU A 307 13.50 8.27 -1.02
CA GLU A 307 14.87 8.16 -1.55
C GLU A 307 15.80 7.33 -0.69
N LYS A 308 15.50 7.19 0.60
CA LYS A 308 16.35 6.47 1.55
C LYS A 308 16.30 4.95 1.33
N GLY A 309 15.14 4.41 0.91
CA GLY A 309 14.93 2.98 0.92
C GLY A 309 15.36 2.39 2.27
N GLY A 310 16.02 1.24 2.28
CA GLY A 310 16.62 0.63 3.47
C GLY A 310 18.07 1.06 3.75
N ALA A 311 18.56 2.17 3.14
CA ALA A 311 19.93 2.63 3.35
C ALA A 311 20.13 3.45 4.63
N GLN A 312 19.05 3.77 5.31
CA GLN A 312 19.02 4.46 6.60
C GLN A 312 18.02 3.73 7.50
N ASP A 313 18.23 3.75 8.79
CA ASP A 313 17.28 3.27 9.78
C ASP A 313 15.91 3.95 9.60
N GLU A 314 14.85 3.17 9.54
CA GLU A 314 13.52 3.65 9.18
C GLU A 314 12.91 4.53 10.28
N MET A 315 13.23 4.27 11.55
CA MET A 315 12.80 5.14 12.66
C MET A 315 13.49 6.49 12.55
N SER A 316 14.78 6.52 12.25
CA SER A 316 15.53 7.77 12.00
C SER A 316 14.96 8.53 10.79
N THR A 317 14.52 7.82 9.76
CA THR A 317 13.85 8.39 8.58
C THR A 317 12.53 9.05 8.97
N LEU A 318 11.70 8.37 9.75
CA LEU A 318 10.42 8.90 10.24
C LEU A 318 10.62 10.11 11.16
N GLU A 319 11.55 10.03 12.12
CA GLU A 319 11.86 11.15 13.02
C GLU A 319 12.35 12.37 12.25
N GLY A 320 13.21 12.17 11.26
CA GLY A 320 13.70 13.25 10.39
C GLY A 320 12.60 13.92 9.56
N PHE A 321 11.65 13.13 9.07
CA PHE A 321 10.51 13.64 8.31
C PHE A 321 9.48 14.36 9.18
N LEU A 322 9.12 13.76 10.33
CA LEU A 322 8.10 14.29 11.25
C LEU A 322 8.61 15.42 12.15
N GLY A 323 9.95 15.53 12.34
CA GLY A 323 10.57 16.42 13.32
C GLY A 323 10.40 15.96 14.77
N ARG A 324 9.89 14.74 14.98
CA ARG A 324 9.63 14.09 16.27
C ARG A 324 9.50 12.59 16.09
N LYS A 325 9.46 11.84 17.19
CA LYS A 325 9.09 10.42 17.13
C LYS A 325 7.66 10.23 16.60
N PRO A 326 7.41 9.15 15.82
CA PRO A 326 6.06 8.79 15.42
C PRO A 326 5.12 8.62 16.64
N SER A 327 3.84 8.94 16.45
CA SER A 327 2.81 8.87 17.48
C SER A 327 1.64 8.01 17.02
N THR A 328 1.05 7.26 17.95
CA THR A 328 -0.17 6.49 17.72
C THR A 328 -1.45 7.33 17.77
N GLU A 329 -1.36 8.60 18.16
CA GLU A 329 -2.54 9.46 18.38
C GLU A 329 -3.40 9.63 17.12
N ALA A 330 -2.75 9.84 15.96
CA ALA A 330 -3.47 9.99 14.69
C ALA A 330 -4.22 8.71 14.32
N PHE A 331 -3.60 7.55 14.52
CA PHE A 331 -4.20 6.23 14.29
C PHE A 331 -5.39 5.97 15.21
N TYR A 332 -5.25 6.20 16.52
CA TYR A 332 -6.37 6.02 17.44
C TYR A 332 -7.52 6.99 17.18
N ARG A 333 -7.20 8.24 16.81
CA ARG A 333 -8.22 9.22 16.42
C ARG A 333 -8.98 8.77 15.18
N GLU A 334 -8.27 8.21 14.19
CA GLU A 334 -8.86 7.66 12.96
C GLU A 334 -9.83 6.51 13.28
N LEU A 335 -9.50 5.66 14.23
CA LEU A 335 -10.36 4.57 14.70
C LEU A 335 -11.52 5.04 15.60
N GLY A 336 -11.63 6.34 15.90
CA GLY A 336 -12.63 6.87 16.82
C GLY A 336 -12.35 6.53 18.28
N LEU A 337 -11.13 6.08 18.61
CA LEU A 337 -10.67 5.83 19.97
C LEU A 337 -10.13 7.14 20.57
N GLY A 338 -10.56 7.48 21.78
CA GLY A 338 -10.05 8.65 22.50
C GLY A 338 -8.55 8.51 22.82
N PRO A 339 -7.90 9.57 23.34
CA PRO A 339 -6.49 9.52 23.69
C PRO A 339 -6.21 8.39 24.68
N VAL A 340 -5.29 7.50 24.32
CA VAL A 340 -4.83 6.42 25.19
C VAL A 340 -4.05 7.05 26.35
N GLY A 341 -4.63 7.11 27.53
CA GLY A 341 -3.98 7.63 28.74
C GLY A 341 -4.80 8.61 29.59
N GLY A 342 -6.00 8.97 29.18
CA GLY A 342 -6.95 9.63 30.06
C GLY A 342 -7.43 8.62 31.10
N LYS A 343 -6.86 8.64 32.33
CA LYS A 343 -7.53 8.02 33.48
C LYS A 343 -8.91 8.66 33.55
N GLY A 344 -9.97 7.86 33.34
CA GLY A 344 -11.31 8.28 33.64
C GLY A 344 -11.33 8.73 35.10
N GLU A 345 -11.62 10.01 35.32
CA GLU A 345 -12.14 10.51 36.56
C GLU A 345 -13.65 10.22 36.62
#